data_3c5de1de962889daf32892bb35bcc917
#
_entry.id   3c5de1de962889daf32892bb35bcc917
#
_cell.length_a   1.000
_cell.length_b   1.000
_cell.length_c   1.000
_cell.angle_alpha   90.00
_cell.angle_beta   90.00
_cell.angle_gamma   90.00
#
_symmetry.space_group_name_H-M   'P 1'
#
loop_
_entity.id
_entity.type
_entity.pdbx_description
1 polymer ?
#
loop_
_entity_poly.entity_id
_entity_poly.type
_entity_poly.pdbx_seq_one_letter_code
_entity_poly.pdbx_strand_id
1 'polypeptide(L)'
;MKTKKNRNIYFSKIVLLLLILLFIVLIGKLIYISLSKEIDGIDLKAYAEKRNTTKKILYAHRGNIYDKSGNYLASTVNSYTLIAYLSDTRTTNPNKPQHVVDKELTAKKLSEVFSKNGNKNMTYDYILERLNTENKYQVEFTYAKDISETLKQEIESLNLPGLDFTVSSKRYYQMGDFASYIVGYSKKDDEGNINGEMGIEKYCNATLKGENGFSEYQTDNYGYKLPYAEENVKQSKSGNDIYLTIDNNIQLFVEQEINNLSTNYNYTWLTLTVADAKTGAILASGASPSFDANKLNMTNYLNPLVSYSYEPGSTMKIYSFMSAIDSDLYNGDEKYMSGTIKVSDATIKDFNNVGWGSITFDEGFSYSSNVAATILSQRLGKEKLSEYYEKFGFGKQTGITLPEEASGTIDFNYATEIATASFGQGITTTPI
;
A
#
# COMPACT_ATOMS: atom_id res chain seq x y z
N MET A 1 22.20 -39.43 83.67
CA MET A 1 22.03 -38.24 82.80
C MET A 1 23.16 -38.02 81.78
N LYS A 2 24.23 -38.80 81.73
CA LYS A 2 25.39 -38.57 80.83
C LYS A 2 25.21 -39.14 79.41
N THR A 3 24.32 -40.14 79.16
CA THR A 3 24.16 -40.85 77.89
C THR A 3 23.33 -40.09 76.80
N LYS A 4 22.37 -39.24 77.22
CA LYS A 4 21.54 -38.46 76.26
C LYS A 4 22.34 -37.27 75.65
N LYS A 5 23.27 -36.66 76.37
CA LYS A 5 24.06 -35.52 75.89
C LYS A 5 25.06 -35.90 74.78
N ASN A 6 25.63 -37.11 74.87
CA ASN A 6 26.55 -37.60 73.84
C ASN A 6 25.81 -37.98 72.54
N ARG A 7 24.58 -38.48 72.60
CA ARG A 7 23.80 -38.86 71.41
C ARG A 7 23.42 -37.64 70.57
N ASN A 8 23.11 -36.50 71.19
CA ASN A 8 22.81 -35.27 70.47
C ASN A 8 24.05 -34.63 69.78
N ILE A 9 25.22 -34.80 70.42
CA ILE A 9 26.49 -34.32 69.84
C ILE A 9 26.89 -35.16 68.62
N TYR A 10 26.68 -36.49 68.65
CA TYR A 10 26.90 -37.38 67.51
C TYR A 10 25.92 -37.10 66.37
N PHE A 11 24.64 -36.88 66.69
CA PHE A 11 23.64 -36.53 65.70
C PHE A 11 23.94 -35.17 65.04
N SER A 12 24.30 -34.16 65.78
CA SER A 12 24.69 -32.84 65.21
C SER A 12 25.95 -32.91 64.35
N LYS A 13 26.92 -33.77 64.68
CA LYS A 13 28.10 -34.02 63.84
C LYS A 13 27.76 -34.69 62.52
N ILE A 14 26.83 -35.70 62.59
CA ILE A 14 26.34 -36.35 61.35
C ILE A 14 25.60 -35.39 60.47
N VAL A 15 24.71 -34.57 61.01
CA VAL A 15 24.01 -33.52 60.26
C VAL A 15 24.98 -32.51 59.64
N LEU A 16 25.99 -32.06 60.40
CA LEU A 16 27.03 -31.18 59.91
C LEU A 16 27.82 -31.81 58.74
N LEU A 17 28.17 -33.09 58.86
CA LEU A 17 28.90 -33.84 57.86
C LEU A 17 28.07 -33.99 56.57
N LEU A 18 26.76 -34.24 56.68
CA LEU A 18 25.84 -34.27 55.56
C LEU A 18 25.69 -32.91 54.87
N LEU A 19 25.64 -31.81 55.65
CA LEU A 19 25.61 -30.47 55.09
C LEU A 19 26.91 -30.13 54.34
N ILE A 20 28.07 -30.49 54.91
CA ILE A 20 29.36 -30.29 54.23
C ILE A 20 29.42 -31.11 52.91
N LEU A 21 28.95 -32.37 52.96
CA LEU A 21 28.90 -33.22 51.77
C LEU A 21 27.98 -32.59 50.69
N LEU A 22 26.80 -32.11 51.08
CA LEU A 22 25.86 -31.39 50.19
C LEU A 22 26.52 -30.17 49.55
N PHE A 23 27.25 -29.37 50.35
CA PHE A 23 28.00 -28.20 49.88
C PHE A 23 29.09 -28.60 48.88
N ILE A 24 29.84 -29.66 49.13
CA ILE A 24 30.87 -30.17 48.20
C ILE A 24 30.25 -30.61 46.90
N VAL A 25 29.09 -31.29 46.94
CA VAL A 25 28.36 -31.69 45.70
C VAL A 25 27.87 -30.46 44.94
N LEU A 26 27.32 -29.45 45.63
CA LEU A 26 26.90 -28.19 45.01
C LEU A 26 28.05 -27.43 44.34
N ILE A 27 29.18 -27.31 45.07
CA ILE A 27 30.38 -26.69 44.51
C ILE A 27 30.91 -27.46 43.32
N GLY A 28 30.96 -28.80 43.40
CA GLY A 28 31.37 -29.67 42.29
C GLY A 28 30.44 -29.47 41.04
N LYS A 29 29.13 -29.38 41.27
CA LYS A 29 28.18 -29.11 40.20
C LYS A 29 28.35 -27.71 39.62
N LEU A 30 28.59 -26.69 40.42
CA LEU A 30 28.87 -25.33 39.92
C LEU A 30 30.17 -25.28 39.10
N ILE A 31 31.24 -25.95 39.57
CA ILE A 31 32.49 -26.05 38.80
C ILE A 31 32.27 -26.81 37.50
N TYR A 32 31.51 -27.90 37.52
CA TYR A 32 31.15 -28.64 36.29
C TYR A 32 30.41 -27.76 35.30
N ILE A 33 29.37 -27.03 35.73
CA ILE A 33 28.60 -26.10 34.87
C ILE A 33 29.51 -24.97 34.33
N SER A 34 30.40 -24.43 35.18
CA SER A 34 31.29 -23.33 34.77
C SER A 34 32.37 -23.74 33.78
N LEU A 35 32.80 -25.00 33.79
CA LEU A 35 33.82 -25.54 32.89
C LEU A 35 33.23 -26.25 31.68
N SER A 36 31.95 -26.60 31.71
CA SER A 36 31.27 -27.26 30.58
C SER A 36 31.03 -26.28 29.46
N LYS A 37 31.43 -26.64 28.23
CA LYS A 37 31.08 -25.87 27.03
C LYS A 37 29.63 -26.10 26.60
N GLU A 38 29.08 -27.28 26.96
CA GLU A 38 27.76 -27.72 26.54
C GLU A 38 27.04 -28.42 27.71
N ILE A 39 25.77 -28.14 27.93
CA ILE A 39 24.90 -28.80 28.91
C ILE A 39 23.60 -29.16 28.22
N ASP A 40 23.19 -30.41 28.29
CA ASP A 40 21.95 -30.94 27.68
C ASP A 40 21.82 -30.63 26.17
N GLY A 41 22.94 -30.67 25.43
CA GLY A 41 22.97 -30.36 23.99
C GLY A 41 22.97 -28.87 23.66
N ILE A 42 23.09 -27.99 24.65
CA ILE A 42 23.09 -26.55 24.45
C ILE A 42 24.51 -26.00 24.68
N ASP A 43 25.15 -25.43 23.68
CA ASP A 43 26.37 -24.65 23.81
C ASP A 43 26.08 -23.38 24.64
N LEU A 44 26.61 -23.35 25.87
CA LEU A 44 26.35 -22.27 26.82
C LEU A 44 26.87 -20.91 26.35
N LYS A 45 27.97 -20.91 25.60
CA LYS A 45 28.57 -19.66 25.06
C LYS A 45 27.69 -19.12 23.94
N ALA A 46 27.32 -19.98 23.00
CA ALA A 46 26.42 -19.59 21.90
C ALA A 46 25.04 -19.18 22.42
N TYR A 47 24.53 -19.85 23.47
CA TYR A 47 23.28 -19.47 24.13
C TYR A 47 23.35 -18.11 24.82
N ALA A 48 24.44 -17.84 25.54
CA ALA A 48 24.67 -16.54 26.19
C ALA A 48 24.85 -15.40 25.17
N GLU A 49 25.59 -15.66 24.09
CA GLU A 49 25.76 -14.71 22.99
C GLU A 49 24.41 -14.41 22.32
N LYS A 50 23.62 -15.43 22.00
CA LYS A 50 22.30 -15.25 21.38
C LYS A 50 21.32 -14.51 22.28
N ARG A 51 21.34 -14.74 23.58
CA ARG A 51 20.46 -14.10 24.55
C ARG A 51 20.76 -12.62 24.75
N ASN A 52 22.02 -12.24 24.63
CA ASN A 52 22.51 -10.88 24.87
C ASN A 52 22.79 -10.12 23.57
N THR A 53 22.33 -10.63 22.42
CA THR A 53 22.51 -9.97 21.13
C THR A 53 21.23 -9.27 20.71
N THR A 54 21.31 -8.00 20.42
CA THR A 54 20.21 -7.19 19.87
C THR A 54 20.47 -6.96 18.38
N LYS A 55 19.47 -7.28 17.57
CA LYS A 55 19.48 -7.00 16.13
C LYS A 55 18.48 -5.90 15.83
N LYS A 56 18.99 -4.75 15.37
CA LYS A 56 18.20 -3.60 14.96
C LYS A 56 18.12 -3.57 13.44
N ILE A 57 16.91 -3.51 12.89
CA ILE A 57 16.70 -3.39 11.44
C ILE A 57 17.05 -1.96 11.01
N LEU A 58 17.85 -1.84 9.94
CA LEU A 58 18.12 -0.61 9.24
C LEU A 58 17.23 -0.59 7.99
N TYR A 59 16.10 0.11 8.07
CA TYR A 59 15.14 0.13 6.98
C TYR A 59 15.72 0.80 5.74
N ALA A 60 15.45 0.20 4.57
CA ALA A 60 15.77 0.81 3.29
C ALA A 60 14.84 1.99 3.01
N HIS A 61 15.36 3.03 2.40
CA HIS A 61 14.53 4.09 1.83
C HIS A 61 13.81 3.56 0.59
N ARG A 62 12.48 3.65 0.58
CA ARG A 62 11.67 3.33 -0.60
C ARG A 62 11.92 4.38 -1.68
N GLY A 63 12.21 3.95 -2.91
CA GLY A 63 12.43 4.83 -4.06
C GLY A 63 11.26 5.79 -4.30
N ASN A 64 11.54 6.91 -4.92
CA ASN A 64 10.54 7.95 -5.21
C ASN A 64 9.80 7.64 -6.52
N ILE A 65 8.61 8.22 -6.66
CA ILE A 65 7.84 8.20 -7.90
C ILE A 65 7.75 9.65 -8.40
N TYR A 66 8.15 9.86 -9.65
CA TYR A 66 8.17 11.16 -10.30
C TYR A 66 7.23 11.21 -11.49
N ASP A 67 6.77 12.40 -11.85
CA ASP A 67 6.18 12.69 -13.14
C ASP A 67 7.25 12.70 -14.26
N LYS A 68 6.86 12.95 -15.49
CA LYS A 68 7.78 13.00 -16.63
C LYS A 68 8.81 14.15 -16.54
N SER A 69 8.55 15.15 -15.74
CA SER A 69 9.39 16.34 -15.56
C SER A 69 10.29 16.27 -14.33
N GLY A 70 10.18 15.20 -13.52
CA GLY A 70 10.95 15.02 -12.30
C GLY A 70 10.32 15.63 -11.06
N ASN A 71 9.04 16.02 -11.09
CA ASN A 71 8.33 16.44 -9.89
C ASN A 71 7.90 15.22 -9.07
N TYR A 72 7.97 15.32 -7.74
CA TYR A 72 7.57 14.26 -6.85
C TYR A 72 6.06 14.01 -6.90
N LEU A 73 5.66 12.76 -7.16
CA LEU A 73 4.31 12.26 -6.96
C LEU A 73 4.21 11.52 -5.62
N ALA A 74 5.23 10.71 -5.31
CA ALA A 74 5.35 10.04 -4.03
C ALA A 74 6.81 10.00 -3.57
N SER A 75 7.04 10.28 -2.28
CA SER A 75 8.37 10.26 -1.67
C SER A 75 8.36 9.58 -0.31
N THR A 76 9.52 9.19 0.18
CA THR A 76 9.69 8.69 1.54
C THR A 76 10.23 9.81 2.42
N VAL A 77 9.50 10.12 3.50
CA VAL A 77 9.86 11.16 4.45
C VAL A 77 10.10 10.56 5.83
N ASN A 78 10.94 11.21 6.64
CA ASN A 78 11.09 10.83 8.03
C ASN A 78 9.77 10.99 8.78
N SER A 79 9.50 10.05 9.66
CA SER A 79 8.41 10.10 10.62
C SER A 79 8.93 9.70 12.00
N TYR A 80 8.18 10.03 13.02
CA TYR A 80 8.62 9.83 14.40
C TYR A 80 7.53 9.17 15.22
N THR A 81 7.92 8.32 16.14
CA THR A 81 7.03 7.75 17.16
C THR A 81 7.42 8.34 18.49
N LEU A 82 6.48 8.98 19.17
CA LEU A 82 6.71 9.53 20.52
C LEU A 82 6.85 8.40 21.53
N ILE A 83 7.89 8.49 22.34
CA ILE A 83 8.13 7.62 23.49
C ILE A 83 8.28 8.44 24.76
N ALA A 84 7.94 7.86 25.89
CA ALA A 84 8.16 8.46 27.20
C ALA A 84 8.91 7.48 28.10
N TYR A 85 10.01 7.94 28.69
CA TYR A 85 10.76 7.17 29.67
C TYR A 85 10.15 7.36 31.06
N LEU A 86 9.80 6.27 31.72
CA LEU A 86 9.12 6.27 33.01
C LEU A 86 10.06 5.97 34.17
N SER A 87 11.15 5.22 33.92
CA SER A 87 12.08 4.82 34.98
C SER A 87 13.01 5.97 35.36
N ASP A 88 13.06 6.29 36.68
CA ASP A 88 13.96 7.25 37.28
C ASP A 88 15.44 6.81 37.18
N THR A 89 15.71 5.52 37.04
CA THR A 89 17.07 4.98 36.88
C THR A 89 17.77 5.53 35.61
N ARG A 90 17.04 6.09 34.67
CA ARG A 90 17.59 6.78 33.48
C ARG A 90 18.28 8.10 33.86
N THR A 91 17.86 8.73 34.96
CA THR A 91 18.35 10.03 35.39
C THR A 91 19.62 9.89 36.19
N THR A 92 20.76 10.25 35.61
CA THR A 92 22.07 10.26 36.30
C THR A 92 22.34 11.57 37.02
N ASN A 93 21.71 12.67 36.58
CA ASN A 93 21.85 14.00 37.21
C ASN A 93 20.44 14.49 37.61
N PRO A 94 20.15 14.62 38.91
CA PRO A 94 18.86 15.08 39.43
C PRO A 94 18.42 16.46 38.90
N ASN A 95 19.38 17.33 38.56
CA ASN A 95 19.11 18.66 38.00
C ASN A 95 18.75 18.64 36.51
N LYS A 96 18.90 17.48 35.85
CA LYS A 96 18.56 17.27 34.44
C LYS A 96 17.85 15.92 34.28
N PRO A 97 16.59 15.80 34.72
CA PRO A 97 15.88 14.55 34.68
C PRO A 97 15.69 14.07 33.22
N GLN A 98 15.90 12.77 32.99
CA GLN A 98 15.77 12.10 31.69
C GLN A 98 14.57 11.13 31.67
N HIS A 99 13.68 11.22 32.66
CA HIS A 99 12.41 10.51 32.74
C HIS A 99 11.27 11.50 33.00
N VAL A 100 10.04 11.07 32.79
CA VAL A 100 8.85 11.89 33.01
C VAL A 100 8.68 12.11 34.53
N VAL A 101 8.87 13.34 34.96
CA VAL A 101 8.77 13.73 36.38
C VAL A 101 7.34 14.08 36.77
N ASP A 102 6.69 14.94 35.97
CA ASP A 102 5.32 15.37 36.20
C ASP A 102 4.42 14.76 35.07
N LYS A 103 3.73 13.68 35.42
CA LYS A 103 2.89 12.94 34.51
C LYS A 103 1.63 13.71 34.10
N GLU A 104 1.05 14.47 35.05
CA GLU A 104 -0.19 15.23 34.78
C GLU A 104 0.09 16.43 33.88
N LEU A 105 1.15 17.20 34.17
CA LEU A 105 1.59 18.29 33.31
C LEU A 105 1.95 17.81 31.93
N THR A 106 2.69 16.67 31.81
CA THR A 106 3.10 16.08 30.55
C THR A 106 1.86 15.64 29.75
N ALA A 107 0.90 14.95 30.38
CA ALA A 107 -0.33 14.52 29.73
C ALA A 107 -1.15 15.71 29.22
N LYS A 108 -1.30 16.76 30.03
CA LYS A 108 -2.01 17.98 29.67
C LYS A 108 -1.38 18.66 28.45
N LYS A 109 -0.08 18.91 28.50
CA LYS A 109 0.63 19.61 27.43
C LYS A 109 0.64 18.83 26.11
N LEU A 110 0.87 17.52 26.16
CA LEU A 110 0.80 16.67 24.98
C LEU A 110 -0.62 16.64 24.38
N SER A 111 -1.66 16.48 25.20
CA SER A 111 -3.04 16.46 24.71
C SER A 111 -3.44 17.77 24.03
N GLU A 112 -2.99 18.93 24.56
CA GLU A 112 -3.20 20.26 23.95
C GLU A 112 -2.56 20.32 22.55
N VAL A 113 -1.29 19.92 22.42
CA VAL A 113 -0.56 19.94 21.15
C VAL A 113 -1.18 18.98 20.13
N PHE A 114 -1.47 17.75 20.52
CA PHE A 114 -2.08 16.77 19.62
C PHE A 114 -3.49 17.16 19.17
N SER A 115 -4.31 17.72 20.06
CA SER A 115 -5.65 18.23 19.74
C SER A 115 -5.58 19.36 18.73
N LYS A 116 -4.69 20.34 18.92
CA LYS A 116 -4.45 21.46 18.00
C LYS A 116 -4.05 20.95 16.60
N ASN A 117 -3.29 19.86 16.53
CA ASN A 117 -2.85 19.21 15.28
C ASN A 117 -3.84 18.14 14.76
N GLY A 118 -5.09 18.12 15.26
CA GLY A 118 -6.17 17.28 14.73
C GLY A 118 -6.18 15.83 15.20
N ASN A 119 -5.25 15.42 16.07
CA ASN A 119 -5.23 14.07 16.62
C ASN A 119 -6.11 13.99 17.88
N LYS A 120 -7.37 13.57 17.68
CA LYS A 120 -8.37 13.46 18.75
C LYS A 120 -8.20 12.22 19.65
N ASN A 121 -7.34 11.28 19.29
CA ASN A 121 -7.14 10.05 20.06
C ASN A 121 -6.06 10.21 21.14
N MET A 122 -5.21 11.22 21.05
CA MET A 122 -4.22 11.57 22.06
C MET A 122 -4.85 12.45 23.15
N THR A 123 -5.83 11.88 23.86
CA THR A 123 -6.55 12.57 24.96
C THR A 123 -5.68 12.62 26.22
N TYR A 124 -6.01 13.56 27.12
CA TYR A 124 -5.36 13.65 28.43
C TYR A 124 -5.40 12.32 29.19
N ASP A 125 -6.58 11.69 29.28
CA ASP A 125 -6.77 10.44 30.01
C ASP A 125 -5.97 9.29 29.39
N TYR A 126 -5.95 9.15 28.08
CA TYR A 126 -5.15 8.14 27.39
C TYR A 126 -3.65 8.32 27.67
N ILE A 127 -3.15 9.56 27.58
CA ILE A 127 -1.73 9.83 27.81
C ILE A 127 -1.38 9.56 29.26
N LEU A 128 -2.20 10.02 30.21
CA LEU A 128 -1.98 9.82 31.63
C LEU A 128 -2.01 8.33 32.01
N GLU A 129 -2.94 7.54 31.45
CA GLU A 129 -2.97 6.08 31.62
C GLU A 129 -1.67 5.44 31.16
N ARG A 130 -1.18 5.82 29.97
CA ARG A 130 0.09 5.31 29.44
C ARG A 130 1.28 5.68 30.32
N LEU A 131 1.33 6.91 30.83
CA LEU A 131 2.40 7.37 31.72
C LEU A 131 2.34 6.71 33.12
N ASN A 132 1.18 6.20 33.54
CA ASN A 132 1.00 5.49 34.80
C ASN A 132 1.20 3.97 34.69
N THR A 133 1.62 3.45 33.54
CA THR A 133 1.91 2.03 33.39
C THR A 133 3.05 1.63 34.34
N GLU A 134 2.76 0.67 35.25
CA GLU A 134 3.73 0.20 36.23
C GLU A 134 4.79 -0.73 35.61
N ASN A 135 5.96 -0.78 36.22
CA ASN A 135 7.07 -1.67 35.90
C ASN A 135 7.54 -1.61 34.42
N LYS A 136 7.35 -0.46 33.75
CA LYS A 136 7.89 -0.21 32.41
C LYS A 136 9.01 0.82 32.47
N TYR A 137 10.09 0.53 31.75
CA TYR A 137 11.19 1.47 31.57
C TYR A 137 10.77 2.64 30.69
N GLN A 138 10.04 2.35 29.61
CA GLN A 138 9.49 3.33 28.67
C GLN A 138 8.12 2.87 28.15
N VAL A 139 7.36 3.79 27.61
CA VAL A 139 6.10 3.53 26.90
C VAL A 139 6.10 4.23 25.54
N GLU A 140 5.45 3.60 24.57
CA GLU A 140 5.12 4.20 23.27
C GLU A 140 3.64 4.59 23.28
N PHE A 141 3.31 5.63 22.53
CA PHE A 141 1.92 6.05 22.33
C PHE A 141 1.42 5.56 20.97
N THR A 142 0.48 4.63 20.97
CA THR A 142 -0.08 4.02 19.74
C THR A 142 -0.61 5.06 18.77
N TYR A 143 -1.21 6.13 19.30
CA TYR A 143 -1.78 7.22 18.49
C TYR A 143 -0.80 8.35 18.19
N ALA A 144 0.47 8.25 18.61
CA ALA A 144 1.54 9.19 18.28
C ALA A 144 2.66 8.51 17.47
N LYS A 145 2.26 7.67 16.52
CA LYS A 145 3.14 7.09 15.49
C LYS A 145 3.05 7.93 14.22
N ASP A 146 4.11 7.85 13.40
CA ASP A 146 4.21 8.52 12.10
C ASP A 146 3.97 10.05 12.14
N ILE A 147 4.31 10.70 13.25
CA ILE A 147 4.22 12.17 13.39
C ILE A 147 5.26 12.86 12.51
N SER A 148 4.94 14.07 12.07
CA SER A 148 5.81 14.88 11.22
C SER A 148 6.97 15.51 12.00
N GLU A 149 8.03 15.93 11.29
CA GLU A 149 9.13 16.70 11.87
C GLU A 149 8.63 17.97 12.55
N THR A 150 7.66 18.68 11.96
CA THR A 150 7.08 19.91 12.53
C THR A 150 6.42 19.63 13.89
N LEU A 151 5.60 18.56 13.98
CA LEU A 151 4.94 18.20 15.23
C LEU A 151 5.95 17.73 16.28
N LYS A 152 7.00 16.98 15.86
CA LYS A 152 8.11 16.61 16.74
C LYS A 152 8.76 17.85 17.33
N GLN A 153 9.12 18.85 16.51
CA GLN A 153 9.73 20.10 16.97
C GLN A 153 8.81 20.89 17.92
N GLU A 154 7.49 20.92 17.66
CA GLU A 154 6.50 21.53 18.55
C GLU A 154 6.50 20.84 19.92
N ILE A 155 6.54 19.51 19.97
CA ILE A 155 6.62 18.74 21.22
C ILE A 155 7.96 18.98 21.93
N GLU A 156 9.08 18.97 21.21
CA GLU A 156 10.42 19.25 21.78
C GLU A 156 10.48 20.64 22.41
N SER A 157 9.81 21.63 21.80
CA SER A 157 9.77 23.01 22.34
C SER A 157 9.06 23.14 23.68
N LEU A 158 8.27 22.15 24.10
CA LEU A 158 7.66 22.09 25.43
C LEU A 158 8.69 21.85 26.55
N ASN A 159 9.88 21.38 26.18
CA ASN A 159 10.97 21.07 27.15
C ASN A 159 10.54 20.13 28.28
N LEU A 160 9.66 19.17 28.01
CA LEU A 160 9.19 18.20 28.99
C LEU A 160 10.22 17.08 29.14
N PRO A 161 10.70 16.81 30.37
CA PRO A 161 11.70 15.77 30.57
C PRO A 161 11.15 14.38 30.31
N GLY A 162 12.00 13.48 29.81
CA GLY A 162 11.66 12.07 29.58
C GLY A 162 10.90 11.78 28.31
N LEU A 163 10.60 12.77 27.49
CA LEU A 163 10.08 12.54 26.14
C LEU A 163 11.22 12.36 25.15
N ASP A 164 11.05 11.48 24.19
CA ASP A 164 12.00 11.19 23.11
C ASP A 164 11.27 10.65 21.89
N PHE A 165 11.99 10.45 20.79
CA PHE A 165 11.40 10.03 19.52
C PHE A 165 12.17 8.87 18.89
N THR A 166 11.45 7.84 18.50
CA THR A 166 12.00 6.82 17.63
C THR A 166 11.82 7.25 16.18
N VAL A 167 12.92 7.32 15.44
CA VAL A 167 12.91 7.68 14.02
C VAL A 167 12.37 6.50 13.21
N SER A 168 11.47 6.79 12.29
CA SER A 168 10.90 5.88 11.32
C SER A 168 10.77 6.60 9.98
N SER A 169 10.17 5.97 9.01
CA SER A 169 9.85 6.60 7.72
C SER A 169 8.39 6.35 7.36
N LYS A 170 7.80 7.26 6.60
CA LYS A 170 6.47 7.06 6.01
C LYS A 170 6.46 7.48 4.55
N ARG A 171 5.52 6.92 3.81
CA ARG A 171 5.25 7.37 2.45
C ARG A 171 4.44 8.65 2.49
N TYR A 172 4.77 9.57 1.60
CA TYR A 172 4.10 10.85 1.45
C TYR A 172 3.77 11.12 -0.02
N TYR A 173 2.52 11.46 -0.28
CA TYR A 173 1.97 11.77 -1.60
C TYR A 173 1.72 13.27 -1.66
N GLN A 174 2.47 13.97 -2.52
CA GLN A 174 2.61 15.42 -2.43
C GLN A 174 1.30 16.18 -2.62
N MET A 175 0.41 15.69 -3.47
CA MET A 175 -0.88 16.33 -3.77
C MET A 175 -2.09 15.46 -3.37
N GLY A 176 -1.90 14.56 -2.42
CA GLY A 176 -2.97 13.77 -1.79
C GLY A 176 -3.72 12.84 -2.75
N ASP A 177 -4.76 13.37 -3.40
CA ASP A 177 -5.64 12.63 -4.31
C ASP A 177 -5.24 12.68 -5.79
N PHE A 178 -4.19 13.43 -6.12
CA PHE A 178 -3.68 13.61 -7.48
C PHE A 178 -3.18 12.29 -8.08
N ALA A 179 -3.73 11.92 -9.24
CA ALA A 179 -3.45 10.65 -9.92
C ALA A 179 -3.53 9.43 -9.01
N SER A 180 -4.45 9.44 -8.04
CA SER A 180 -4.50 8.51 -6.90
C SER A 180 -4.53 7.04 -7.32
N TYR A 181 -5.30 6.67 -8.34
CA TYR A 181 -5.37 5.31 -8.85
C TYR A 181 -4.16 4.91 -9.70
N ILE A 182 -3.45 5.87 -10.28
CA ILE A 182 -2.21 5.60 -11.04
C ILE A 182 -1.05 5.41 -10.07
N VAL A 183 -0.79 6.38 -9.19
CA VAL A 183 0.27 6.29 -8.20
C VAL A 183 -0.03 5.18 -7.20
N GLY A 184 -1.26 5.10 -6.74
CA GLY A 184 -1.69 4.16 -5.73
C GLY A 184 -1.27 4.59 -4.33
N TYR A 185 -1.18 3.62 -3.43
CA TYR A 185 -0.73 3.85 -2.07
C TYR A 185 0.07 2.67 -1.53
N SER A 186 0.77 2.91 -0.44
CA SER A 186 1.53 1.90 0.30
C SER A 186 1.16 1.91 1.78
N LYS A 187 1.39 0.80 2.46
CA LYS A 187 1.22 0.64 3.91
C LYS A 187 2.48 0.07 4.54
N LYS A 188 2.69 0.35 5.82
CA LYS A 188 3.63 -0.38 6.64
C LYS A 188 3.03 -1.70 7.08
N ASP A 189 3.82 -2.77 7.00
CA ASP A 189 3.53 -4.03 7.66
C ASP A 189 3.89 -3.98 9.16
N ASP A 190 3.60 -5.07 9.87
CA ASP A 190 3.88 -5.19 11.30
C ASP A 190 5.39 -5.15 11.63
N GLU A 191 6.23 -5.44 10.64
CA GLU A 191 7.68 -5.38 10.74
C GLU A 191 8.24 -3.97 10.43
N GLY A 192 7.39 -3.03 9.97
CA GLY A 192 7.76 -1.66 9.64
C GLY A 192 8.22 -1.44 8.19
N ASN A 193 8.13 -2.44 7.32
CA ASN A 193 8.43 -2.29 5.89
C ASN A 193 7.29 -1.58 5.16
N ILE A 194 7.62 -0.70 4.22
CA ILE A 194 6.62 -0.01 3.39
C ILE A 194 6.37 -0.85 2.13
N ASN A 195 5.16 -1.41 2.01
CA ASN A 195 4.74 -2.23 0.88
C ASN A 195 3.65 -1.52 0.07
N GLY A 196 3.76 -1.61 -1.26
CA GLY A 196 2.76 -1.06 -2.17
C GLY A 196 1.51 -1.93 -2.25
N GLU A 197 0.33 -1.29 -2.16
CA GLU A 197 -0.97 -1.97 -2.09
C GLU A 197 -1.82 -1.74 -3.34
N MET A 198 -1.61 -0.64 -4.07
CA MET A 198 -2.37 -0.26 -5.26
C MET A 198 -1.49 0.50 -6.26
N GLY A 199 -1.89 0.57 -7.52
CA GLY A 199 -1.28 1.38 -8.57
C GLY A 199 0.20 1.04 -8.82
N ILE A 200 0.98 2.04 -9.20
CA ILE A 200 2.44 1.93 -9.42
C ILE A 200 3.17 1.49 -8.15
N GLU A 201 2.72 1.95 -6.99
CA GLU A 201 3.27 1.49 -5.70
C GLU A 201 3.25 -0.04 -5.57
N LYS A 202 2.14 -0.70 -5.97
CA LYS A 202 2.00 -2.16 -5.97
C LYS A 202 2.74 -2.81 -7.12
N TYR A 203 2.51 -2.35 -8.34
CA TYR A 203 3.10 -2.95 -9.55
C TYR A 203 4.62 -2.94 -9.50
N CYS A 204 5.21 -1.81 -9.09
CA CYS A 204 6.66 -1.63 -9.00
C CYS A 204 7.22 -1.86 -7.58
N ASN A 205 6.48 -2.55 -6.70
CA ASN A 205 6.89 -2.71 -5.30
C ASN A 205 8.30 -3.30 -5.15
N ALA A 206 8.66 -4.29 -5.95
CA ALA A 206 9.98 -4.93 -5.90
C ALA A 206 11.13 -3.95 -6.24
N THR A 207 10.89 -3.01 -7.16
CA THR A 207 11.85 -1.98 -7.56
C THR A 207 11.98 -0.87 -6.51
N LEU A 208 10.82 -0.47 -5.93
CA LEU A 208 10.74 0.64 -5.00
C LEU A 208 11.22 0.32 -3.58
N LYS A 209 10.99 -0.90 -3.06
CA LYS A 209 11.14 -1.18 -1.62
C LYS A 209 12.58 -1.23 -1.11
N GLY A 210 13.58 -1.48 -1.98
CA GLY A 210 14.98 -1.67 -1.57
C GLY A 210 15.21 -2.94 -0.74
N GLU A 211 16.35 -2.98 -0.06
CA GLU A 211 16.78 -4.10 0.80
C GLU A 211 17.15 -3.58 2.18
N ASN A 212 16.52 -4.09 3.24
CA ASN A 212 16.86 -3.72 4.60
C ASN A 212 18.26 -4.22 4.98
N GLY A 213 18.95 -3.40 5.76
CA GLY A 213 20.14 -3.79 6.48
C GLY A 213 19.83 -4.18 7.92
N PHE A 214 20.87 -4.38 8.69
CA PHE A 214 20.77 -4.56 10.14
C PHE A 214 22.04 -4.10 10.85
N SER A 215 21.89 -3.76 12.12
CA SER A 215 22.97 -3.61 13.07
C SER A 215 22.75 -4.60 14.21
N GLU A 216 23.73 -5.44 14.46
CA GLU A 216 23.69 -6.50 15.47
C GLU A 216 24.86 -6.31 16.43
N TYR A 217 24.57 -6.21 17.71
CA TYR A 217 25.57 -5.98 18.76
C TYR A 217 25.14 -6.61 20.07
N GLN A 218 26.10 -6.86 20.96
CA GLN A 218 25.82 -7.38 22.29
C GLN A 218 25.33 -6.27 23.23
N THR A 219 24.33 -6.64 24.04
CA THR A 219 23.69 -5.76 25.03
C THR A 219 23.83 -6.37 26.42
N ASP A 220 23.71 -5.52 27.43
CA ASP A 220 23.51 -5.95 28.81
C ASP A 220 22.07 -6.42 29.05
N ASN A 221 21.74 -6.83 30.27
CA ASN A 221 20.40 -7.28 30.65
C ASN A 221 19.33 -6.17 30.57
N TYR A 222 19.74 -4.90 30.43
CA TYR A 222 18.87 -3.75 30.28
C TYR A 222 18.73 -3.28 28.84
N GLY A 223 19.41 -3.96 27.90
CA GLY A 223 19.39 -3.64 26.47
C GLY A 223 20.40 -2.57 26.02
N TYR A 224 21.31 -2.14 26.89
CA TYR A 224 22.37 -1.22 26.50
C TYR A 224 23.49 -1.94 25.76
N LYS A 225 23.99 -1.32 24.68
CA LYS A 225 25.16 -1.83 23.95
C LYS A 225 26.37 -1.90 24.89
N LEU A 226 27.03 -3.05 24.91
CA LEU A 226 28.25 -3.20 25.72
C LEU A 226 29.37 -2.30 25.17
N PRO A 227 30.18 -1.67 26.04
CA PRO A 227 31.17 -0.64 25.64
C PRO A 227 32.19 -1.09 24.59
N TYR A 228 32.52 -2.36 24.52
CA TYR A 228 33.52 -2.92 23.61
C TYR A 228 32.93 -4.03 22.70
N ALA A 229 31.60 -4.11 22.59
CA ALA A 229 30.99 -5.10 21.75
C ALA A 229 31.25 -4.80 20.27
N GLU A 230 31.68 -5.81 19.56
CA GLU A 230 31.74 -5.75 18.09
C GLU A 230 30.33 -5.53 17.55
N GLU A 231 30.24 -4.71 16.51
CA GLU A 231 28.99 -4.41 15.84
C GLU A 231 29.04 -4.97 14.42
N ASN A 232 28.16 -5.91 14.12
CA ASN A 232 28.00 -6.42 12.78
C ASN A 232 26.93 -5.58 12.06
N VAL A 233 27.35 -4.76 11.09
CA VAL A 233 26.48 -3.85 10.36
C VAL A 233 26.40 -4.26 8.91
N LYS A 234 25.19 -4.61 8.46
CA LYS A 234 24.83 -4.65 7.04
C LYS A 234 24.07 -3.38 6.71
N GLN A 235 24.62 -2.52 5.87
CA GLN A 235 23.94 -1.31 5.42
C GLN A 235 22.68 -1.65 4.62
N SER A 236 21.64 -0.84 4.75
CA SER A 236 20.46 -0.93 3.88
C SER A 236 20.79 -0.41 2.49
N LYS A 237 20.07 -0.93 1.48
CA LYS A 237 20.16 -0.49 0.10
C LYS A 237 18.82 0.10 -0.31
N SER A 238 18.80 1.40 -0.63
CA SER A 238 17.60 2.10 -1.06
C SER A 238 16.99 1.47 -2.32
N GLY A 239 15.68 1.56 -2.45
CA GLY A 239 14.98 1.22 -3.67
C GLY A 239 15.31 2.19 -4.81
N ASN A 240 14.98 1.78 -6.03
CA ASN A 240 15.18 2.62 -7.21
C ASN A 240 13.99 3.57 -7.41
N ASP A 241 14.26 4.74 -7.93
CA ASP A 241 13.26 5.73 -8.31
C ASP A 241 12.56 5.33 -9.62
N ILE A 242 11.33 5.80 -9.80
CA ILE A 242 10.50 5.55 -10.97
C ILE A 242 10.01 6.87 -11.55
N TYR A 243 10.10 7.00 -12.87
CA TYR A 243 9.58 8.10 -13.63
C TYR A 243 8.39 7.64 -14.46
N LEU A 244 7.25 8.30 -14.28
CA LEU A 244 6.02 8.03 -15.03
C LEU A 244 5.96 8.90 -16.28
N THR A 245 5.10 8.51 -17.21
CA THR A 245 4.75 9.32 -18.40
C THR A 245 3.77 10.46 -18.06
N ILE A 246 3.27 10.52 -16.85
CA ILE A 246 2.30 11.52 -16.38
C ILE A 246 2.87 12.93 -16.53
N ASP A 247 2.10 13.79 -17.19
CA ASP A 247 2.35 15.23 -17.30
C ASP A 247 1.54 15.95 -16.23
N ASN A 248 2.22 16.61 -15.31
CA ASN A 248 1.59 17.29 -14.19
C ASN A 248 0.54 18.34 -14.62
N ASN A 249 0.81 19.07 -15.71
CA ASN A 249 -0.12 20.09 -16.19
C ASN A 249 -1.39 19.47 -16.79
N ILE A 250 -1.22 18.40 -17.60
CA ILE A 250 -2.37 17.68 -18.18
C ILE A 250 -3.17 17.00 -17.07
N GLN A 251 -2.49 16.42 -16.08
CA GLN A 251 -3.16 15.77 -14.95
C GLN A 251 -3.99 16.78 -14.14
N LEU A 252 -3.49 18.00 -13.92
CA LEU A 252 -4.27 19.05 -13.24
C LEU A 252 -5.56 19.38 -13.98
N PHE A 253 -5.53 19.45 -15.32
CA PHE A 253 -6.75 19.63 -16.11
C PHE A 253 -7.71 18.45 -15.93
N VAL A 254 -7.20 17.24 -15.96
CA VAL A 254 -8.01 16.02 -15.74
C VAL A 254 -8.70 16.08 -14.38
N GLU A 255 -7.98 16.41 -13.31
CA GLU A 255 -8.55 16.51 -11.96
C GLU A 255 -9.60 17.64 -11.87
N GLN A 256 -9.35 18.79 -12.49
CA GLN A 256 -10.31 19.88 -12.53
C GLN A 256 -11.61 19.50 -13.25
N GLU A 257 -11.51 18.85 -14.41
CA GLU A 257 -12.67 18.42 -15.16
C GLU A 257 -13.45 17.29 -14.45
N ILE A 258 -12.77 16.35 -13.80
CA ILE A 258 -13.42 15.36 -12.96
C ILE A 258 -14.21 16.03 -11.82
N ASN A 259 -13.61 16.98 -11.14
CA ASN A 259 -14.25 17.73 -10.06
C ASN A 259 -15.47 18.54 -10.58
N ASN A 260 -15.33 19.19 -11.76
CA ASN A 260 -16.43 19.89 -12.41
C ASN A 260 -17.58 18.95 -12.76
N LEU A 261 -17.31 17.82 -13.37
CA LEU A 261 -18.30 16.80 -13.71
C LEU A 261 -18.95 16.22 -12.46
N SER A 262 -18.16 15.95 -11.40
CA SER A 262 -18.66 15.43 -10.13
C SER A 262 -19.66 16.36 -9.44
N THR A 263 -19.52 17.65 -9.65
CA THR A 263 -20.43 18.66 -9.09
C THR A 263 -21.74 18.80 -9.88
N ASN A 264 -21.67 18.58 -11.21
CA ASN A 264 -22.79 18.87 -12.11
C ASN A 264 -23.61 17.64 -12.51
N TYR A 265 -23.09 16.42 -12.35
CA TYR A 265 -23.72 15.20 -12.81
C TYR A 265 -23.71 14.10 -11.75
N ASN A 266 -24.78 13.31 -11.73
CA ASN A 266 -24.84 12.09 -10.94
C ASN A 266 -24.36 10.91 -11.77
N TYR A 267 -23.38 10.17 -11.28
CA TYR A 267 -22.85 8.96 -11.91
C TYR A 267 -22.36 7.96 -10.82
N THR A 268 -22.22 6.71 -11.20
CA THR A 268 -21.69 5.68 -10.29
C THR A 268 -20.17 5.77 -10.20
N TRP A 269 -19.51 5.99 -11.33
CA TRP A 269 -18.09 6.22 -11.44
C TRP A 269 -17.78 7.01 -12.73
N LEU A 270 -16.66 7.68 -12.73
CA LEU A 270 -16.15 8.46 -13.85
C LEU A 270 -14.64 8.21 -13.96
N THR A 271 -14.13 8.07 -15.17
CA THR A 271 -12.70 8.14 -15.45
C THR A 271 -12.44 9.04 -16.65
N LEU A 272 -11.37 9.81 -16.59
CA LEU A 272 -10.88 10.65 -17.66
C LEU A 272 -9.41 10.37 -17.87
N THR A 273 -9.02 9.96 -19.07
CA THR A 273 -7.65 9.56 -19.41
C THR A 273 -7.21 10.26 -20.68
N VAL A 274 -5.98 10.78 -20.66
CA VAL A 274 -5.31 11.39 -21.82
C VAL A 274 -4.09 10.54 -22.16
N ALA A 275 -4.04 10.06 -23.40
CA ALA A 275 -2.94 9.28 -23.92
C ALA A 275 -2.31 9.95 -25.14
N ASP A 276 -1.02 9.75 -25.35
CA ASP A 276 -0.34 10.09 -26.59
C ASP A 276 -0.73 9.14 -27.69
N ALA A 277 -1.36 9.65 -28.75
CA ALA A 277 -1.91 8.82 -29.83
C ALA A 277 -0.85 8.06 -30.66
N LYS A 278 0.42 8.47 -30.59
CA LYS A 278 1.51 7.83 -31.35
C LYS A 278 2.22 6.74 -30.55
N THR A 279 2.36 6.95 -29.26
CA THR A 279 3.15 6.07 -28.40
C THR A 279 2.31 5.21 -27.46
N GLY A 280 1.04 5.58 -27.24
CA GLY A 280 0.16 4.96 -26.24
C GLY A 280 0.50 5.37 -24.80
N ALA A 281 1.46 6.27 -24.58
CA ALA A 281 1.84 6.69 -23.25
C ALA A 281 0.68 7.43 -22.55
N ILE A 282 0.36 7.02 -21.34
CA ILE A 282 -0.64 7.70 -20.51
C ILE A 282 -0.03 8.98 -19.96
N LEU A 283 -0.57 10.13 -20.40
CA LEU A 283 -0.12 11.45 -20.00
C LEU A 283 -0.86 11.95 -18.76
N ALA A 284 -2.10 11.55 -18.56
CA ALA A 284 -2.91 11.86 -17.40
C ALA A 284 -4.03 10.83 -17.25
N SER A 285 -4.41 10.51 -16.03
CA SER A 285 -5.61 9.72 -15.74
C SER A 285 -6.09 9.98 -14.32
N GLY A 286 -7.38 10.28 -14.21
CA GLY A 286 -8.08 10.45 -12.94
C GLY A 286 -9.39 9.68 -12.94
N ALA A 287 -9.94 9.46 -11.76
CA ALA A 287 -11.22 8.80 -11.58
C ALA A 287 -11.99 9.40 -10.40
N SER A 288 -13.30 9.27 -10.42
CA SER A 288 -14.19 9.63 -9.32
C SER A 288 -15.12 8.45 -9.00
N PRO A 289 -15.34 8.15 -7.69
CA PRO A 289 -14.72 8.78 -6.52
C PRO A 289 -13.22 8.50 -6.43
N SER A 290 -12.42 9.53 -6.09
CA SER A 290 -10.99 9.39 -5.84
C SER A 290 -10.69 9.22 -4.34
N PHE A 291 -9.43 9.16 -3.95
CA PHE A 291 -9.00 9.06 -2.56
C PHE A 291 -7.71 9.81 -2.31
N ASP A 292 -7.53 10.30 -1.09
CA ASP A 292 -6.25 10.85 -0.62
C ASP A 292 -5.37 9.71 -0.07
N ALA A 293 -4.28 9.43 -0.76
CA ALA A 293 -3.36 8.35 -0.42
C ALA A 293 -2.65 8.55 0.95
N ASN A 294 -2.56 9.80 1.44
CA ASN A 294 -2.04 10.09 2.77
C ASN A 294 -3.05 9.76 3.88
N LYS A 295 -4.36 9.86 3.59
CA LYS A 295 -5.46 9.63 4.55
C LYS A 295 -6.02 8.21 4.49
N LEU A 296 -5.73 7.48 3.41
CA LEU A 296 -6.26 6.13 3.15
C LEU A 296 -7.80 6.08 3.24
N ASN A 297 -8.48 7.10 2.70
CA ASN A 297 -9.92 7.25 2.74
C ASN A 297 -10.64 6.65 1.53
N MET A 298 -10.00 5.68 0.84
CA MET A 298 -10.56 5.01 -0.31
C MET A 298 -11.83 4.22 0.05
N THR A 299 -12.82 4.34 -0.80
CA THR A 299 -14.06 3.54 -0.76
C THR A 299 -14.03 2.40 -1.77
N ASN A 300 -13.13 2.47 -2.75
CA ASN A 300 -12.97 1.49 -3.80
C ASN A 300 -11.49 1.15 -3.98
N TYR A 301 -11.18 -0.14 -4.04
CA TYR A 301 -9.82 -0.67 -4.13
C TYR A 301 -9.43 -1.10 -5.56
N LEU A 302 -10.36 -1.02 -6.51
CA LEU A 302 -10.10 -1.34 -7.92
C LEU A 302 -9.95 -0.04 -8.72
N ASN A 303 -8.94 0.00 -9.59
CA ASN A 303 -8.74 1.13 -10.49
C ASN A 303 -9.76 1.09 -11.64
N PRO A 304 -10.70 2.05 -11.74
CA PRO A 304 -11.72 2.05 -12.79
C PRO A 304 -11.14 2.01 -14.21
N LEU A 305 -9.97 2.60 -14.44
CA LEU A 305 -9.32 2.62 -15.77
C LEU A 305 -9.03 1.22 -16.31
N VAL A 306 -8.56 0.32 -15.46
CA VAL A 306 -8.02 -0.99 -15.88
C VAL A 306 -8.84 -2.18 -15.40
N SER A 307 -9.65 -2.01 -14.33
CA SER A 307 -10.35 -3.14 -13.70
C SER A 307 -11.86 -3.15 -13.95
N TYR A 308 -12.45 -2.02 -14.37
CA TYR A 308 -13.90 -1.95 -14.61
C TYR A 308 -14.22 -2.27 -16.05
N SER A 309 -14.84 -3.44 -16.25
CA SER A 309 -15.36 -3.84 -17.57
C SER A 309 -16.78 -3.30 -17.76
N TYR A 310 -17.05 -2.76 -18.92
CA TYR A 310 -18.35 -2.22 -19.32
C TYR A 310 -18.64 -2.48 -20.80
N GLU A 311 -19.89 -2.41 -21.19
CA GLU A 311 -20.29 -2.46 -22.59
C GLU A 311 -19.91 -1.14 -23.30
N PRO A 312 -19.00 -1.14 -24.29
CA PRO A 312 -18.48 0.09 -24.91
C PRO A 312 -19.53 0.86 -25.72
N GLY A 313 -20.62 0.21 -26.08
CA GLY A 313 -21.69 0.81 -26.86
C GLY A 313 -21.20 1.28 -28.23
N SER A 314 -21.74 2.40 -28.71
CA SER A 314 -21.51 2.90 -30.09
C SER A 314 -20.05 3.27 -30.40
N THR A 315 -19.15 3.37 -29.44
CA THR A 315 -17.70 3.52 -29.71
C THR A 315 -17.16 2.32 -30.47
N MET A 316 -17.77 1.14 -30.29
CA MET A 316 -17.40 -0.09 -30.98
C MET A 316 -17.65 -0.05 -32.48
N LYS A 317 -18.55 0.81 -32.95
CA LYS A 317 -18.85 0.95 -34.38
C LYS A 317 -17.64 1.35 -35.21
N ILE A 318 -16.71 2.13 -34.62
CA ILE A 318 -15.45 2.49 -35.28
C ILE A 318 -14.74 1.21 -35.76
N TYR A 319 -14.58 0.25 -34.86
CA TYR A 319 -13.88 -1.01 -35.14
C TYR A 319 -14.65 -1.90 -36.11
N SER A 320 -15.99 -1.96 -36.01
CA SER A 320 -16.83 -2.71 -36.93
C SER A 320 -16.77 -2.16 -38.37
N PHE A 321 -16.83 -0.84 -38.52
CA PHE A 321 -16.70 -0.18 -39.80
C PHE A 321 -15.28 -0.34 -40.37
N MET A 322 -14.23 -0.15 -39.57
CA MET A 322 -12.85 -0.40 -39.99
C MET A 322 -12.66 -1.84 -40.48
N SER A 323 -13.24 -2.82 -39.79
CA SER A 323 -13.17 -4.23 -40.19
C SER A 323 -13.84 -4.47 -41.54
N ALA A 324 -14.97 -3.81 -41.79
CA ALA A 324 -15.67 -3.90 -43.05
C ALA A 324 -14.91 -3.21 -44.21
N ILE A 325 -14.30 -2.07 -43.95
CA ILE A 325 -13.46 -1.34 -44.90
C ILE A 325 -12.24 -2.16 -45.29
N ASP A 326 -11.48 -2.67 -44.33
CA ASP A 326 -10.28 -3.49 -44.56
C ASP A 326 -10.58 -4.84 -45.23
N SER A 327 -11.84 -5.26 -45.18
CA SER A 327 -12.33 -6.51 -45.85
C SER A 327 -12.93 -6.27 -47.22
N ASP A 328 -12.90 -5.07 -47.78
CA ASP A 328 -13.57 -4.68 -49.05
C ASP A 328 -15.09 -4.94 -49.04
N LEU A 329 -15.73 -4.89 -47.88
CA LEU A 329 -17.18 -5.11 -47.69
C LEU A 329 -17.95 -3.82 -47.41
N TYR A 330 -17.27 -2.67 -47.49
CA TYR A 330 -17.81 -1.34 -47.24
C TYR A 330 -17.85 -0.53 -48.53
N ASN A 331 -19.02 0.08 -48.79
CA ASN A 331 -19.16 1.14 -49.77
C ASN A 331 -19.94 2.29 -49.14
N GLY A 332 -19.30 3.44 -48.90
CA GLY A 332 -19.88 4.59 -48.21
C GLY A 332 -21.13 5.16 -48.89
N ASP A 333 -21.18 5.13 -50.25
CA ASP A 333 -22.29 5.65 -51.07
C ASP A 333 -23.47 4.66 -51.16
N GLU A 334 -23.26 3.39 -50.81
CA GLU A 334 -24.33 2.40 -50.84
C GLU A 334 -25.45 2.76 -49.86
N LYS A 335 -26.70 2.65 -50.29
CA LYS A 335 -27.87 2.96 -49.48
C LYS A 335 -28.49 1.74 -48.86
N TYR A 336 -28.95 1.92 -47.65
CA TYR A 336 -29.72 0.95 -46.88
C TYR A 336 -30.92 1.62 -46.23
N MET A 337 -31.94 0.85 -45.83
CA MET A 337 -33.08 1.32 -45.06
C MET A 337 -32.74 1.32 -43.56
N SER A 338 -32.64 2.53 -42.95
CA SER A 338 -32.40 2.70 -41.51
C SER A 338 -33.65 2.46 -40.68
N GLY A 339 -33.52 2.49 -39.36
CA GLY A 339 -34.61 2.38 -38.40
C GLY A 339 -34.68 1.03 -37.73
N THR A 340 -34.93 -0.05 -38.47
CA THR A 340 -35.02 -1.40 -37.90
C THR A 340 -34.49 -2.46 -38.85
N ILE A 341 -33.89 -3.50 -38.28
CA ILE A 341 -33.48 -4.72 -39.05
C ILE A 341 -33.83 -5.96 -38.21
N LYS A 342 -34.34 -6.99 -38.86
CA LYS A 342 -34.60 -8.27 -38.22
C LYS A 342 -33.39 -9.19 -38.32
N VAL A 343 -32.98 -9.74 -37.17
CA VAL A 343 -31.87 -10.68 -37.04
C VAL A 343 -32.39 -11.88 -36.26
N SER A 344 -32.54 -13.03 -36.94
CA SER A 344 -33.23 -14.19 -36.38
C SER A 344 -34.61 -13.84 -35.83
N ASP A 345 -34.83 -14.02 -34.58
CA ASP A 345 -36.05 -13.71 -33.82
C ASP A 345 -36.07 -12.30 -33.19
N ALA A 346 -34.94 -11.61 -33.16
CA ALA A 346 -34.80 -10.28 -32.60
C ALA A 346 -34.92 -9.16 -33.64
N THR A 347 -35.35 -7.98 -33.20
CA THR A 347 -35.38 -6.77 -34.00
C THR A 347 -34.40 -5.74 -33.41
N ILE A 348 -33.34 -5.45 -34.14
CA ILE A 348 -32.40 -4.38 -33.81
C ILE A 348 -32.98 -3.05 -34.29
N LYS A 349 -32.85 -2.01 -33.49
CA LYS A 349 -33.35 -0.65 -33.79
C LYS A 349 -32.26 0.37 -33.70
N ASP A 350 -32.35 1.40 -34.55
CA ASP A 350 -31.59 2.62 -34.35
C ASP A 350 -32.07 3.35 -33.08
N PHE A 351 -31.22 4.20 -32.49
CA PHE A 351 -31.49 4.81 -31.19
C PHE A 351 -32.77 5.70 -31.19
N ASN A 352 -33.11 6.30 -32.34
CA ASN A 352 -34.32 7.10 -32.52
C ASN A 352 -35.60 6.26 -32.77
N ASN A 353 -35.49 4.92 -32.86
CA ASN A 353 -36.53 3.93 -33.07
C ASN A 353 -37.30 4.00 -34.43
N VAL A 354 -37.10 5.05 -35.21
CA VAL A 354 -37.79 5.28 -36.48
C VAL A 354 -36.84 5.31 -37.69
N GLY A 355 -35.56 5.57 -37.46
CA GLY A 355 -34.55 5.70 -38.52
C GLY A 355 -34.60 7.07 -39.21
N TRP A 356 -33.94 7.15 -40.35
CA TRP A 356 -33.81 8.33 -41.24
C TRP A 356 -34.24 8.00 -42.69
N GLY A 357 -34.96 6.89 -42.88
CA GLY A 357 -35.32 6.40 -44.20
C GLY A 357 -34.15 5.73 -44.94
N SER A 358 -34.09 5.86 -46.25
CA SER A 358 -32.99 5.35 -47.06
C SER A 358 -31.81 6.32 -47.03
N ILE A 359 -30.75 5.91 -46.33
CA ILE A 359 -29.52 6.68 -46.14
C ILE A 359 -28.28 5.87 -46.60
N THR A 360 -27.18 6.53 -46.86
CA THR A 360 -25.89 5.92 -47.17
C THR A 360 -25.20 5.34 -45.94
N PHE A 361 -24.21 4.45 -46.12
CA PHE A 361 -23.43 3.94 -44.98
C PHE A 361 -22.59 5.04 -44.33
N ASP A 362 -22.09 6.04 -45.08
CA ASP A 362 -21.40 7.22 -44.50
C ASP A 362 -22.32 8.04 -43.61
N GLU A 363 -23.57 8.31 -44.06
CA GLU A 363 -24.59 8.93 -43.22
C GLU A 363 -24.94 8.05 -42.01
N GLY A 364 -25.01 6.72 -42.20
CA GLY A 364 -25.25 5.76 -41.12
C GLY A 364 -24.18 5.77 -40.04
N PHE A 365 -22.92 5.91 -40.41
CA PHE A 365 -21.83 6.10 -39.45
C PHE A 365 -21.96 7.43 -38.68
N SER A 366 -22.22 8.53 -39.42
CA SER A 366 -22.40 9.85 -38.84
C SER A 366 -23.57 9.92 -37.84
N TYR A 367 -24.68 9.23 -38.15
CA TYR A 367 -25.85 9.13 -37.27
C TYR A 367 -25.76 8.04 -36.22
N SER A 368 -24.64 7.32 -36.19
CA SER A 368 -24.46 6.19 -35.26
C SER A 368 -25.51 5.10 -35.37
N SER A 369 -25.85 4.70 -36.65
CA SER A 369 -26.87 3.70 -36.91
C SER A 369 -26.45 2.29 -36.45
N ASN A 370 -27.28 1.69 -35.57
CA ASN A 370 -27.14 0.28 -35.18
C ASN A 370 -27.45 -0.65 -36.34
N VAL A 371 -28.38 -0.26 -37.23
CA VAL A 371 -28.75 -1.02 -38.40
C VAL A 371 -27.58 -1.12 -39.36
N ALA A 372 -26.84 -0.01 -39.63
CA ALA A 372 -25.63 -0.03 -40.46
C ALA A 372 -24.58 -1.00 -39.89
N ALA A 373 -24.24 -0.89 -38.61
CA ALA A 373 -23.28 -1.77 -37.96
C ALA A 373 -23.70 -3.24 -38.02
N THR A 374 -24.99 -3.53 -37.84
CA THR A 374 -25.57 -4.88 -37.97
C THR A 374 -25.41 -5.44 -39.42
N ILE A 375 -25.73 -4.64 -40.45
CA ILE A 375 -25.56 -5.08 -41.84
C ILE A 375 -24.08 -5.40 -42.12
N LEU A 376 -23.15 -4.56 -41.69
CA LEU A 376 -21.72 -4.78 -41.88
C LEU A 376 -21.24 -6.03 -41.12
N SER A 377 -21.71 -6.24 -39.89
CA SER A 377 -21.37 -7.46 -39.15
C SER A 377 -21.89 -8.75 -39.82
N GLN A 378 -23.06 -8.68 -40.41
CA GLN A 378 -23.59 -9.81 -41.21
C GLN A 378 -22.76 -10.09 -42.46
N ARG A 379 -22.23 -9.04 -43.13
CA ARG A 379 -21.32 -9.18 -44.28
C ARG A 379 -19.96 -9.77 -43.88
N LEU A 380 -19.44 -9.37 -42.74
CA LEU A 380 -18.19 -9.89 -42.19
C LEU A 380 -18.31 -11.36 -41.74
N GLY A 381 -19.42 -11.67 -41.08
CA GLY A 381 -19.60 -12.95 -40.40
C GLY A 381 -18.84 -13.01 -39.07
N LYS A 382 -19.16 -14.04 -38.28
CA LYS A 382 -18.62 -14.24 -36.93
C LYS A 382 -17.09 -14.29 -36.91
N GLU A 383 -16.53 -15.17 -37.72
CA GLU A 383 -15.11 -15.48 -37.74
C GLU A 383 -14.24 -14.23 -38.01
N LYS A 384 -14.60 -13.48 -39.07
CA LYS A 384 -13.87 -12.28 -39.45
C LYS A 384 -14.03 -11.17 -38.41
N LEU A 385 -15.24 -10.93 -37.88
CA LEU A 385 -15.48 -9.92 -36.88
C LEU A 385 -14.69 -10.21 -35.60
N SER A 386 -14.66 -11.47 -35.14
CA SER A 386 -13.89 -11.92 -34.00
C SER A 386 -12.38 -11.72 -34.24
N GLU A 387 -11.87 -12.12 -35.43
CA GLU A 387 -10.46 -11.96 -35.79
C GLU A 387 -10.02 -10.48 -35.72
N TYR A 388 -10.85 -9.57 -36.27
CA TYR A 388 -10.54 -8.14 -36.21
C TYR A 388 -10.58 -7.58 -34.77
N TYR A 389 -11.56 -7.95 -33.97
CA TYR A 389 -11.63 -7.51 -32.57
C TYR A 389 -10.41 -7.97 -31.78
N GLU A 390 -9.96 -9.21 -31.99
CA GLU A 390 -8.72 -9.71 -31.41
C GLU A 390 -7.47 -8.97 -31.92
N LYS A 391 -7.42 -8.61 -33.21
CA LYS A 391 -6.33 -7.80 -33.80
C LYS A 391 -6.29 -6.39 -33.20
N PHE A 392 -7.43 -5.79 -32.90
CA PHE A 392 -7.54 -4.51 -32.20
C PHE A 392 -7.19 -4.61 -30.70
N GLY A 393 -7.04 -5.82 -30.17
CA GLY A 393 -6.65 -6.07 -28.77
C GLY A 393 -7.81 -6.30 -27.81
N PHE A 394 -9.07 -6.31 -28.27
CA PHE A 394 -10.19 -6.63 -27.40
C PHE A 394 -10.10 -8.08 -26.87
N GLY A 395 -10.59 -8.29 -25.64
CA GLY A 395 -10.53 -9.59 -24.97
C GLY A 395 -9.14 -9.96 -24.46
N LYS A 396 -8.17 -9.05 -24.51
CA LYS A 396 -6.79 -9.24 -24.03
C LYS A 396 -6.36 -8.09 -23.13
N GLN A 397 -5.45 -8.38 -22.20
CA GLN A 397 -4.79 -7.33 -21.42
C GLN A 397 -3.85 -6.52 -22.31
N THR A 398 -3.79 -5.21 -22.12
CA THR A 398 -2.89 -4.31 -22.84
C THR A 398 -1.44 -4.45 -22.38
N GLY A 399 -1.23 -4.95 -21.15
CA GLY A 399 0.08 -4.99 -20.50
C GLY A 399 0.50 -3.64 -19.92
N ILE A 400 -0.45 -2.75 -19.65
CA ILE A 400 -0.19 -1.50 -18.94
C ILE A 400 0.48 -1.80 -17.58
N THR A 401 1.41 -0.95 -17.16
CA THR A 401 2.16 -1.12 -15.90
C THR A 401 1.32 -0.78 -14.66
N LEU A 402 0.12 -1.33 -14.60
CA LEU A 402 -0.81 -1.24 -13.47
C LEU A 402 -1.30 -2.64 -13.10
N PRO A 403 -1.55 -2.91 -11.81
CA PRO A 403 -2.06 -4.21 -11.38
C PRO A 403 -3.55 -4.37 -11.69
N GLU A 404 -4.00 -5.63 -11.73
CA GLU A 404 -5.43 -5.99 -11.76
C GLU A 404 -6.15 -5.54 -13.03
N GLU A 405 -5.45 -5.53 -14.16
CA GLU A 405 -6.03 -5.25 -15.47
C GLU A 405 -6.99 -6.38 -15.87
N ALA A 406 -8.24 -6.03 -16.18
CA ALA A 406 -9.22 -6.94 -16.74
C ALA A 406 -9.16 -6.93 -18.28
N SER A 407 -9.36 -8.08 -18.91
CA SER A 407 -9.30 -8.22 -20.37
C SER A 407 -10.61 -7.86 -21.09
N GLY A 408 -11.74 -7.80 -20.36
CA GLY A 408 -13.05 -7.77 -20.99
C GLY A 408 -13.43 -9.10 -21.62
N THR A 409 -14.53 -9.13 -22.37
CA THR A 409 -15.05 -10.31 -23.06
C THR A 409 -15.55 -9.96 -24.47
N ILE A 410 -15.20 -10.76 -25.46
CA ILE A 410 -15.66 -10.66 -26.85
C ILE A 410 -16.29 -11.98 -27.32
N ASP A 411 -16.96 -12.70 -26.44
CA ASP A 411 -17.60 -13.97 -26.77
C ASP A 411 -19.01 -13.72 -27.31
N PHE A 412 -19.25 -14.09 -28.57
CA PHE A 412 -20.54 -14.03 -29.23
C PHE A 412 -20.70 -15.22 -30.21
N ASN A 413 -21.80 -15.93 -30.08
CA ASN A 413 -22.02 -17.22 -30.80
C ASN A 413 -23.25 -17.20 -31.71
N TYR A 414 -24.26 -16.42 -31.36
CA TYR A 414 -25.53 -16.36 -32.09
C TYR A 414 -25.61 -15.13 -32.98
N ALA A 415 -26.43 -15.18 -34.03
CA ALA A 415 -26.56 -14.08 -34.98
C ALA A 415 -26.96 -12.75 -34.32
N THR A 416 -27.77 -12.79 -33.29
CA THR A 416 -28.16 -11.61 -32.50
C THR A 416 -26.98 -11.04 -31.69
N GLU A 417 -26.17 -11.91 -31.12
CA GLU A 417 -24.98 -11.49 -30.35
C GLU A 417 -23.93 -10.87 -31.27
N ILE A 418 -23.69 -11.44 -32.47
CA ILE A 418 -22.80 -10.88 -33.49
C ILE A 418 -23.29 -9.47 -33.89
N ALA A 419 -24.60 -9.33 -34.10
CA ALA A 419 -25.21 -8.05 -34.44
C ALA A 419 -25.03 -7.02 -33.30
N THR A 420 -25.33 -7.38 -32.05
CA THR A 420 -25.21 -6.47 -30.92
C THR A 420 -23.75 -6.12 -30.58
N ALA A 421 -22.83 -7.08 -30.73
CA ALA A 421 -21.39 -6.86 -30.56
C ALA A 421 -20.85 -5.78 -31.52
N SER A 422 -21.42 -5.69 -32.76
CA SER A 422 -21.00 -4.71 -33.75
C SER A 422 -21.23 -3.25 -33.35
N PHE A 423 -22.12 -2.99 -32.38
CA PHE A 423 -22.34 -1.68 -31.79
C PHE A 423 -22.12 -1.67 -30.28
N GLY A 424 -21.34 -2.64 -29.76
CA GLY A 424 -20.78 -2.65 -28.42
C GLY A 424 -21.72 -3.06 -27.30
N GLN A 425 -22.69 -3.94 -27.58
CA GLN A 425 -23.56 -4.58 -26.58
C GLN A 425 -23.33 -6.09 -26.57
N GLY A 426 -23.43 -6.71 -25.38
CA GLY A 426 -23.14 -8.14 -25.21
C GLY A 426 -21.65 -8.48 -25.17
N ILE A 427 -20.78 -7.49 -25.31
CA ILE A 427 -19.32 -7.59 -25.13
C ILE A 427 -18.89 -6.59 -24.10
N THR A 428 -17.74 -6.83 -23.46
CA THR A 428 -17.21 -5.89 -22.46
C THR A 428 -15.74 -5.57 -22.74
N THR A 429 -15.33 -4.34 -22.39
CA THR A 429 -13.94 -3.87 -22.38
C THR A 429 -13.70 -2.97 -21.20
N THR A 430 -12.43 -2.72 -20.84
CA THR A 430 -12.05 -1.68 -19.89
C THR A 430 -11.89 -0.33 -20.60
N PRO A 431 -11.86 0.81 -19.88
CA PRO A 431 -11.59 2.12 -20.47
C PRO A 431 -10.26 2.21 -21.21
N ILE A 432 -9.22 1.45 -20.77
CA ILE A 432 -7.92 1.37 -21.44
C ILE A 432 -8.00 0.36 -22.59
#